data_544db08b4a7f0b7455831d7ea8ab16e5
#
_entry.id   544db08b4a7f0b7455831d7ea8ab16e5
#
_cell.length_a   1.000
_cell.length_b   1.000
_cell.length_c   1.000
_cell.angle_alpha   90.00
_cell.angle_beta   90.00
_cell.angle_gamma   90.00
#
_symmetry.space_group_name_H-M   'P 1'
#
loop_
_entity.id
_entity.type
_entity.pdbx_description
1 polymer ?
#
loop_
_entity_poly.entity_id
_entity_poly.type
_entity_poly.pdbx_seq_one_letter_code
_entity_poly.pdbx_strand_id
1 'polypeptide(L)'
;MKFDPMRMHGIIRYANRNRIKNEDLAQHSYSVAYYCFEIADKYHISTSTRNKAIAMAIIHDIGEVFTSDLPHDVKYENPELKELCDKLERKYVHEQLPNSVAELWEELENKENPSLAGAIVKLGDSLSVNAYVDREIELGNTSPIICEIKTDIQKRIMEQEKVISNLIIGGAK
;
A
#
# COMPACT_ATOMS: atom_id res chain seq x y z
N MET A 1 -11.72 -7.14 21.48
CA MET A 1 -11.02 -8.39 21.05
C MET A 1 -9.65 -7.97 20.56
N LYS A 2 -8.58 -8.64 20.96
CA LYS A 2 -7.23 -8.29 20.49
C LYS A 2 -7.10 -8.66 19.02
N PHE A 3 -6.49 -7.79 18.21
CA PHE A 3 -6.25 -8.05 16.79
C PHE A 3 -5.41 -9.32 16.57
N ASP A 4 -5.83 -10.13 15.61
CA ASP A 4 -5.08 -11.31 15.17
C ASP A 4 -4.44 -11.00 13.79
N PRO A 5 -3.10 -10.89 13.71
CA PRO A 5 -2.43 -10.58 12.45
C PRO A 5 -2.60 -11.65 11.37
N MET A 6 -2.96 -12.89 11.74
CA MET A 6 -3.28 -13.95 10.77
C MET A 6 -4.48 -13.62 9.89
N ARG A 7 -5.32 -12.67 10.29
CA ARG A 7 -6.46 -12.21 9.48
C ARG A 7 -6.02 -11.60 8.14
N MET A 8 -4.81 -11.03 8.05
CA MET A 8 -4.27 -10.49 6.80
C MET A 8 -4.10 -11.58 5.73
N HIS A 9 -3.83 -12.84 6.13
CA HIS A 9 -3.78 -13.97 5.19
C HIS A 9 -5.17 -14.39 4.68
N GLY A 10 -6.23 -13.99 5.38
CA GLY A 10 -7.61 -14.27 4.95
C GLY A 10 -8.14 -13.32 3.86
N ILE A 11 -7.45 -12.22 3.58
CA ILE A 11 -7.87 -11.23 2.59
C ILE A 11 -7.06 -11.43 1.31
N ILE A 12 -7.72 -11.94 0.28
CA ILE A 12 -7.10 -12.18 -1.03
C ILE A 12 -7.33 -10.97 -1.93
N ARG A 13 -6.25 -10.37 -2.40
CA ARG A 13 -6.26 -9.23 -3.30
C ARG A 13 -6.78 -9.63 -4.68
N TYR A 14 -7.42 -8.71 -5.36
CA TYR A 14 -8.02 -8.97 -6.69
C TYR A 14 -9.00 -10.16 -6.70
N ALA A 15 -9.71 -10.42 -5.58
CA ALA A 15 -10.56 -11.60 -5.42
C ALA A 15 -11.66 -11.72 -6.49
N ASN A 16 -12.12 -10.59 -7.05
CA ASN A 16 -13.13 -10.51 -8.12
C ASN A 16 -12.54 -10.35 -9.53
N ARG A 17 -11.22 -10.52 -9.71
CA ARG A 17 -10.54 -10.40 -11.01
C ARG A 17 -10.04 -11.76 -11.50
N ASN A 18 -9.92 -11.92 -12.82
CA ASN A 18 -9.27 -13.07 -13.42
C ASN A 18 -7.77 -13.00 -13.11
N ARG A 19 -7.31 -13.85 -12.22
CA ARG A 19 -5.92 -13.97 -11.79
C ARG A 19 -5.46 -15.43 -11.86
N ILE A 20 -4.17 -15.64 -12.07
CA ILE A 20 -3.54 -16.95 -12.06
C ILE A 20 -2.95 -17.23 -10.67
N LYS A 21 -2.34 -16.20 -10.06
CA LYS A 21 -1.69 -16.30 -8.76
C LYS A 21 -2.50 -15.57 -7.69
N ASN A 22 -2.74 -16.23 -6.55
CA ASN A 22 -3.27 -15.54 -5.37
C ASN A 22 -2.17 -14.73 -4.68
N GLU A 23 -2.52 -13.54 -4.23
CA GLU A 23 -1.74 -12.72 -3.30
C GLU A 23 -2.66 -12.33 -2.15
N ASP A 24 -2.24 -12.55 -0.91
CA ASP A 24 -2.93 -12.05 0.28
C ASP A 24 -2.32 -10.73 0.78
N LEU A 25 -3.00 -10.04 1.70
CA LEU A 25 -2.51 -8.76 2.24
C LEU A 25 -1.16 -8.90 2.95
N ALA A 26 -0.89 -10.03 3.62
CA ALA A 26 0.38 -10.22 4.32
C ALA A 26 1.54 -10.39 3.32
N GLN A 27 1.34 -11.14 2.23
CA GLN A 27 2.32 -11.30 1.16
C GLN A 27 2.60 -9.96 0.48
N HIS A 28 1.55 -9.19 0.19
CA HIS A 28 1.66 -7.85 -0.38
C HIS A 28 2.45 -6.91 0.54
N SER A 29 2.08 -6.83 1.82
CA SER A 29 2.76 -5.97 2.81
C SER A 29 4.24 -6.33 2.97
N TYR A 30 4.59 -7.63 2.89
CA TYR A 30 6.00 -8.05 2.87
C TYR A 30 6.72 -7.49 1.63
N SER A 31 6.10 -7.61 0.45
CA SER A 31 6.69 -7.10 -0.80
C SER A 31 6.88 -5.58 -0.75
N VAL A 32 5.89 -4.84 -0.25
CA VAL A 32 5.98 -3.38 -0.05
C VAL A 32 7.13 -3.03 0.90
N ALA A 33 7.25 -3.74 2.02
CA ALA A 33 8.34 -3.52 2.99
C ALA A 33 9.73 -3.79 2.37
N TYR A 34 9.85 -4.80 1.50
CA TYR A 34 11.08 -5.06 0.76
C TYR A 34 11.41 -3.92 -0.22
N TYR A 35 10.41 -3.44 -0.99
CA TYR A 35 10.64 -2.30 -1.88
C TYR A 35 11.02 -1.02 -1.14
N CYS A 36 10.60 -0.83 0.12
CA CYS A 36 11.08 0.29 0.94
C CYS A 36 12.60 0.26 1.15
N PHE A 37 13.24 -0.93 1.24
CA PHE A 37 14.72 -1.03 1.26
C PHE A 37 15.32 -0.55 -0.06
N GLU A 38 14.84 -1.06 -1.20
CA GLU A 38 15.38 -0.69 -2.52
C GLU A 38 15.23 0.81 -2.81
N ILE A 39 14.07 1.39 -2.46
CA ILE A 39 13.82 2.83 -2.61
C ILE A 39 14.79 3.62 -1.71
N ALA A 40 14.94 3.19 -0.45
CA ALA A 40 15.83 3.88 0.48
C ALA A 40 17.28 3.86 0.01
N ASP A 41 17.75 2.75 -0.53
CA ASP A 41 19.10 2.65 -1.09
C ASP A 41 19.25 3.51 -2.35
N LYS A 42 18.26 3.45 -3.28
CA LYS A 42 18.26 4.26 -4.52
C LYS A 42 18.36 5.77 -4.24
N TYR A 43 17.66 6.26 -3.23
CA TYR A 43 17.56 7.69 -2.92
C TYR A 43 18.46 8.11 -1.74
N HIS A 44 19.34 7.24 -1.24
CA HIS A 44 20.25 7.50 -0.11
C HIS A 44 19.53 8.00 1.15
N ILE A 45 18.38 7.37 1.45
CA ILE A 45 17.52 7.74 2.57
C ILE A 45 18.15 7.31 3.90
N SER A 46 17.97 8.13 4.94
CA SER A 46 18.47 7.83 6.28
C SER A 46 17.92 6.52 6.81
N THR A 47 18.72 5.81 7.62
CA THR A 47 18.30 4.55 8.27
C THR A 47 17.02 4.74 9.12
N SER A 48 16.87 5.88 9.78
CA SER A 48 15.68 6.18 10.57
C SER A 48 14.42 6.24 9.71
N THR A 49 14.46 7.01 8.62
CA THR A 49 13.33 7.15 7.68
C THR A 49 13.01 5.82 6.99
N ARG A 50 14.04 5.08 6.55
CA ARG A 50 13.87 3.74 5.98
C ARG A 50 13.18 2.78 6.95
N ASN A 51 13.65 2.69 8.19
CA ASN A 51 13.06 1.78 9.18
C ASN A 51 11.61 2.16 9.50
N LYS A 52 11.30 3.46 9.53
CA LYS A 52 9.92 3.93 9.68
C LYS A 52 9.06 3.53 8.49
N ALA A 53 9.55 3.70 7.25
CA ALA A 53 8.83 3.28 6.05
C ALA A 53 8.55 1.77 6.05
N ILE A 54 9.51 0.94 6.45
CA ILE A 54 9.33 -0.51 6.57
C ILE A 54 8.23 -0.85 7.60
N ALA A 55 8.26 -0.21 8.78
CA ALA A 55 7.23 -0.41 9.79
C ALA A 55 5.84 0.01 9.28
N MET A 56 5.74 1.14 8.57
CA MET A 56 4.51 1.59 7.91
C MET A 56 4.05 0.61 6.83
N ALA A 57 4.95 0.08 6.01
CA ALA A 57 4.65 -0.86 4.94
C ALA A 57 4.01 -2.16 5.45
N ILE A 58 4.43 -2.64 6.62
CA ILE A 58 3.87 -3.86 7.23
C ILE A 58 2.39 -3.67 7.60
N ILE A 59 1.96 -2.44 7.87
CA ILE A 59 0.62 -2.13 8.40
C ILE A 59 -0.23 -1.27 7.45
N HIS A 60 0.25 -0.93 6.26
CA HIS A 60 -0.40 0.07 5.40
C HIS A 60 -1.84 -0.30 5.04
N ASP A 61 -2.11 -1.56 4.73
CA ASP A 61 -3.44 -2.08 4.39
C ASP A 61 -4.12 -2.82 5.57
N ILE A 62 -3.64 -2.64 6.80
CA ILE A 62 -4.18 -3.35 7.97
C ILE A 62 -5.66 -3.02 8.24
N GLY A 63 -6.12 -1.84 7.82
CA GLY A 63 -7.51 -1.41 7.88
C GLY A 63 -8.43 -2.30 7.04
N GLU A 64 -7.96 -2.81 5.91
CA GLU A 64 -8.72 -3.67 5.00
C GLU A 64 -9.11 -5.03 5.60
N VAL A 65 -8.48 -5.43 6.71
CA VAL A 65 -8.91 -6.62 7.47
C VAL A 65 -10.34 -6.45 8.01
N PHE A 66 -10.83 -5.23 8.14
CA PHE A 66 -12.17 -4.93 8.65
C PHE A 66 -13.20 -4.68 7.55
N THR A 67 -12.78 -4.24 6.37
CA THR A 67 -13.63 -3.86 5.24
C THR A 67 -13.50 -4.78 4.03
N SER A 68 -12.49 -5.65 4.01
CA SER A 68 -11.98 -6.41 2.86
C SER A 68 -11.26 -5.54 1.81
N ASP A 69 -10.47 -6.18 0.96
CA ASP A 69 -9.88 -5.57 -0.25
C ASP A 69 -10.99 -5.34 -1.28
N LEU A 70 -11.59 -4.15 -1.25
CA LEU A 70 -12.60 -3.76 -2.23
C LEU A 70 -11.93 -3.37 -3.55
N PRO A 71 -12.51 -3.78 -4.70
CA PRO A 71 -11.99 -3.39 -6.01
C PRO A 71 -11.85 -1.87 -6.11
N HIS A 72 -10.74 -1.42 -6.68
CA HIS A 72 -10.41 0.00 -6.79
C HIS A 72 -11.53 0.81 -7.47
N ASP A 73 -12.07 0.31 -8.58
CA ASP A 73 -13.20 0.90 -9.30
C ASP A 73 -14.43 1.04 -8.39
N VAL A 74 -14.77 0.01 -7.61
CA VAL A 74 -15.93 0.06 -6.69
C VAL A 74 -15.70 1.06 -5.55
N LYS A 75 -14.51 1.06 -4.93
CA LYS A 75 -14.19 1.92 -3.77
C LYS A 75 -14.04 3.40 -4.18
N TYR A 76 -13.38 3.69 -5.31
CA TYR A 76 -13.04 5.07 -5.68
C TYR A 76 -14.06 5.76 -6.61
N GLU A 77 -14.89 5.01 -7.32
CA GLU A 77 -16.03 5.59 -8.08
C GLU A 77 -17.23 5.90 -7.20
N ASN A 78 -17.24 5.41 -5.93
CA ASN A 78 -18.31 5.63 -4.96
C ASN A 78 -17.78 6.38 -3.73
N PRO A 79 -17.79 7.73 -3.71
CA PRO A 79 -17.23 8.53 -2.62
C PRO A 79 -17.84 8.23 -1.24
N GLU A 80 -19.16 7.97 -1.18
CA GLU A 80 -19.86 7.62 0.06
C GLU A 80 -19.39 6.28 0.63
N LEU A 81 -19.21 5.27 -0.24
CA LEU A 81 -18.68 3.97 0.15
C LEU A 81 -17.25 4.10 0.65
N LYS A 82 -16.43 4.87 -0.07
CA LYS A 82 -15.04 5.14 0.34
C LYS A 82 -14.99 5.80 1.71
N GLU A 83 -15.79 6.84 1.95
CA GLU A 83 -15.83 7.53 3.25
C GLU A 83 -16.27 6.59 4.38
N LEU A 84 -17.25 5.73 4.11
CA LEU A 84 -17.71 4.74 5.09
C LEU A 84 -16.61 3.72 5.41
N CYS A 85 -15.90 3.20 4.41
CA CYS A 85 -14.77 2.30 4.62
C CYS A 85 -13.67 2.99 5.43
N ASP A 86 -13.25 4.19 5.04
CA ASP A 86 -12.21 4.97 5.73
C ASP A 86 -12.58 5.20 7.23
N LYS A 87 -13.86 5.47 7.52
CA LYS A 87 -14.36 5.61 8.91
C LYS A 87 -14.32 4.31 9.70
N LEU A 88 -14.73 3.21 9.06
CA LEU A 88 -14.74 1.89 9.72
C LEU A 88 -13.33 1.39 9.97
N GLU A 89 -12.43 1.51 8.99
CA GLU A 89 -11.03 1.14 9.11
C GLU A 89 -10.38 1.92 10.25
N ARG A 90 -10.51 3.26 10.28
CA ARG A 90 -9.99 4.12 11.35
C ARG A 90 -10.55 3.72 12.72
N LYS A 91 -11.86 3.53 12.83
CA LYS A 91 -12.50 3.11 14.09
C LYS A 91 -11.87 1.82 14.62
N TYR A 92 -11.79 0.78 13.79
CA TYR A 92 -11.33 -0.52 14.24
C TYR A 92 -9.81 -0.57 14.45
N VAL A 93 -9.03 0.17 13.69
CA VAL A 93 -7.59 0.35 13.92
C VAL A 93 -7.36 0.88 15.34
N HIS A 94 -8.07 1.94 15.74
CA HIS A 94 -7.95 2.52 17.09
C HIS A 94 -8.51 1.62 18.20
N GLU A 95 -9.58 0.86 17.95
CA GLU A 95 -10.20 0.01 18.97
C GLU A 95 -9.47 -1.32 19.18
N GLN A 96 -8.80 -1.87 18.17
CA GLN A 96 -8.30 -3.24 18.22
C GLN A 96 -6.78 -3.37 18.13
N LEU A 97 -6.07 -2.35 17.65
CA LEU A 97 -4.62 -2.36 17.50
C LEU A 97 -3.92 -1.64 18.65
N PRO A 98 -2.63 -1.93 18.90
CA PRO A 98 -1.83 -1.13 19.83
C PRO A 98 -1.76 0.34 19.39
N ASN A 99 -1.74 1.28 20.34
CA ASN A 99 -1.68 2.72 20.05
C ASN A 99 -0.52 3.08 19.11
N SER A 100 0.66 2.49 19.31
CA SER A 100 1.83 2.73 18.45
C SER A 100 1.61 2.32 16.99
N VAL A 101 0.77 1.32 16.74
CA VAL A 101 0.40 0.89 15.38
C VAL A 101 -0.63 1.87 14.80
N ALA A 102 -1.65 2.25 15.60
CA ALA A 102 -2.68 3.18 15.18
C ALA A 102 -2.08 4.57 14.83
N GLU A 103 -1.18 5.10 15.67
CA GLU A 103 -0.48 6.37 15.43
C GLU A 103 0.36 6.32 14.12
N LEU A 104 1.08 5.22 13.89
CA LEU A 104 1.89 5.05 12.69
C LEU A 104 1.01 4.93 11.43
N TRP A 105 -0.13 4.26 11.54
CA TRP A 105 -1.10 4.12 10.46
C TRP A 105 -1.77 5.46 10.14
N GLU A 106 -2.15 6.26 11.15
CA GLU A 106 -2.71 7.60 10.95
C GLU A 106 -1.72 8.55 10.25
N GLU A 107 -0.43 8.46 10.60
CA GLU A 107 0.57 9.26 9.90
C GLU A 107 0.67 8.89 8.42
N LEU A 108 0.57 7.59 8.10
CA LEU A 108 0.59 7.11 6.72
C LEU A 108 -0.65 7.58 5.93
N GLU A 109 -1.83 7.59 6.57
CA GLU A 109 -3.09 8.03 5.97
C GLU A 109 -3.22 9.56 5.82
N ASN A 110 -2.28 10.33 6.37
CA ASN A 110 -2.28 11.78 6.23
C ASN A 110 -1.89 12.20 4.80
N LYS A 111 -2.91 12.44 3.96
CA LYS A 111 -2.74 12.82 2.55
C LYS A 111 -2.38 14.29 2.35
N GLU A 112 -2.69 15.16 3.33
CA GLU A 112 -2.44 16.60 3.25
C GLU A 112 -0.96 16.93 3.42
N ASN A 113 -0.28 16.21 4.32
CA ASN A 113 1.14 16.37 4.60
C ASN A 113 1.85 15.01 4.63
N PRO A 114 2.11 14.40 3.48
CA PRO A 114 2.75 13.10 3.43
C PRO A 114 4.20 13.19 3.95
N SER A 115 4.54 12.34 4.90
CA SER A 115 5.93 12.20 5.33
C SER A 115 6.77 11.51 4.25
N LEU A 116 8.09 11.73 4.26
CA LEU A 116 8.98 11.03 3.34
C LEU A 116 8.87 9.50 3.50
N ALA A 117 8.71 9.01 4.74
CA ALA A 117 8.48 7.58 4.98
C ALA A 117 7.16 7.11 4.34
N GLY A 118 6.07 7.87 4.47
CA GLY A 118 4.79 7.57 3.83
C GLY A 118 4.86 7.59 2.30
N ALA A 119 5.61 8.55 1.73
CA ALA A 119 5.82 8.60 0.28
C ALA A 119 6.60 7.37 -0.24
N ILE A 120 7.60 6.89 0.53
CA ILE A 120 8.35 5.67 0.23
C ILE A 120 7.40 4.45 0.24
N VAL A 121 6.52 4.34 1.22
CA VAL A 121 5.52 3.25 1.28
C VAL A 121 4.61 3.26 0.06
N LYS A 122 4.08 4.42 -0.33
CA LYS A 122 3.22 4.54 -1.52
C LYS A 122 3.92 4.11 -2.81
N LEU A 123 5.19 4.48 -2.98
CA LEU A 123 5.99 4.00 -4.11
C LEU A 123 6.24 2.50 -4.01
N GLY A 124 6.55 1.98 -2.82
CA GLY A 124 6.73 0.54 -2.57
C GLY A 124 5.48 -0.27 -2.88
N ASP A 125 4.29 0.22 -2.49
CA ASP A 125 3.00 -0.36 -2.84
C ASP A 125 2.83 -0.45 -4.37
N SER A 126 3.06 0.65 -5.08
CA SER A 126 2.96 0.68 -6.55
C SER A 126 3.96 -0.25 -7.23
N LEU A 127 5.19 -0.37 -6.71
CA LEU A 127 6.18 -1.32 -7.23
C LEU A 127 5.77 -2.78 -6.96
N SER A 128 5.18 -3.07 -5.80
CA SER A 128 4.64 -4.38 -5.48
C SER A 128 3.50 -4.78 -6.42
N VAL A 129 2.54 -3.88 -6.66
CA VAL A 129 1.47 -4.09 -7.63
C VAL A 129 2.04 -4.32 -9.04
N ASN A 130 3.03 -3.52 -9.45
CA ASN A 130 3.67 -3.67 -10.75
C ASN A 130 4.33 -5.04 -10.90
N ALA A 131 5.05 -5.51 -9.89
CA ALA A 131 5.69 -6.82 -9.89
C ALA A 131 4.67 -7.97 -9.92
N TYR A 132 3.55 -7.84 -9.18
CA TYR A 132 2.45 -8.80 -9.23
C TYR A 132 1.85 -8.89 -10.64
N VAL A 133 1.56 -7.76 -11.28
CA VAL A 133 1.02 -7.70 -12.64
C VAL A 133 1.99 -8.28 -13.66
N ASP A 134 3.29 -7.97 -13.55
CA ASP A 134 4.32 -8.57 -14.41
C ASP A 134 4.34 -10.10 -14.27
N ARG A 135 4.22 -10.61 -13.05
CA ARG A 135 4.15 -12.04 -12.80
C ARG A 135 2.89 -12.68 -13.39
N GLU A 136 1.75 -12.02 -13.31
CA GLU A 136 0.52 -12.48 -13.95
C GLU A 136 0.69 -12.60 -15.47
N ILE A 137 1.30 -11.59 -16.11
CA ILE A 137 1.59 -11.58 -17.56
C ILE A 137 2.57 -12.70 -17.93
N GLU A 138 3.65 -12.88 -17.18
CA GLU A 138 4.63 -13.97 -17.38
C GLU A 138 3.98 -15.36 -17.29
N LEU A 139 2.97 -15.52 -16.42
CA LEU A 139 2.21 -16.74 -16.27
C LEU A 139 1.15 -16.94 -17.37
N GLY A 140 1.00 -15.99 -18.28
CA GLY A 140 0.09 -16.06 -19.41
C GLY A 140 -1.28 -15.43 -19.18
N ASN A 141 -1.43 -14.56 -18.15
CA ASN A 141 -2.66 -13.80 -17.96
C ASN A 141 -2.77 -12.68 -19.01
N THR A 142 -3.65 -12.88 -19.99
CA THR A 142 -3.91 -11.93 -21.09
C THR A 142 -5.18 -11.09 -20.86
N SER A 143 -5.71 -11.09 -19.65
CA SER A 143 -6.91 -10.32 -19.32
C SER A 143 -6.70 -8.82 -19.57
N PRO A 144 -7.61 -8.13 -20.28
CA PRO A 144 -7.52 -6.69 -20.54
C PRO A 144 -7.31 -5.87 -19.26
N ILE A 145 -7.97 -6.24 -18.16
CA ILE A 145 -7.84 -5.55 -16.88
C ILE A 145 -6.40 -5.59 -16.33
N ILE A 146 -5.66 -6.67 -16.56
CA ILE A 146 -4.24 -6.77 -16.16
C ILE A 146 -3.40 -5.76 -16.95
N CYS A 147 -3.66 -5.59 -18.25
CA CYS A 147 -2.96 -4.62 -19.08
C CYS A 147 -3.30 -3.17 -18.68
N GLU A 148 -4.56 -2.91 -18.31
CA GLU A 148 -4.99 -1.60 -17.81
C GLU A 148 -4.28 -1.27 -16.48
N ILE A 149 -4.30 -2.19 -15.51
CA ILE A 149 -3.59 -2.02 -14.24
C ILE A 149 -2.10 -1.76 -14.48
N LYS A 150 -1.47 -2.50 -15.42
CA LYS A 150 -0.05 -2.29 -15.77
C LYS A 150 0.22 -0.86 -16.24
N THR A 151 -0.64 -0.36 -17.12
CA THR A 151 -0.50 1.00 -17.67
C THR A 151 -0.66 2.08 -16.59
N ASP A 152 -1.64 1.93 -15.74
CA ASP A 152 -1.94 2.92 -14.71
C ASP A 152 -0.92 2.91 -13.58
N ILE A 153 -0.45 1.72 -13.19
CA ILE A 153 0.58 1.62 -12.15
C ILE A 153 1.92 2.23 -12.58
N GLN A 154 2.29 2.09 -13.85
CA GLN A 154 3.50 2.73 -14.39
C GLN A 154 3.45 4.25 -14.31
N LYS A 155 2.30 4.86 -14.64
CA LYS A 155 2.10 6.32 -14.48
C LYS A 155 2.21 6.73 -13.01
N ARG A 156 1.56 5.98 -12.11
CA ARG A 156 1.58 6.23 -10.67
C ARG A 156 3.00 6.16 -10.10
N ILE A 157 3.80 5.18 -10.50
CA ILE A 157 5.21 5.06 -10.11
C ILE A 157 5.98 6.33 -10.48
N MET A 158 5.86 6.80 -11.72
CA MET A 158 6.55 8.01 -12.19
C MET A 158 6.15 9.27 -11.39
N GLU A 159 4.89 9.39 -11.02
CA GLU A 159 4.39 10.50 -10.20
C GLU A 159 4.94 10.43 -8.77
N GLN A 160 4.94 9.26 -8.18
CA GLN A 160 5.44 9.03 -6.80
C GLN A 160 6.95 9.23 -6.70
N GLU A 161 7.73 8.85 -7.70
CA GLU A 161 9.17 9.14 -7.77
C GLU A 161 9.45 10.65 -7.76
N LYS A 162 8.62 11.45 -8.46
CA LYS A 162 8.71 12.92 -8.41
C LYS A 162 8.39 13.46 -7.03
N VAL A 163 7.38 12.90 -6.34
CA VAL A 163 7.03 13.31 -4.97
C VAL A 163 8.19 13.06 -4.02
N ILE A 164 8.81 11.88 -4.05
CA ILE A 164 9.99 11.55 -3.23
C ILE A 164 11.13 12.53 -3.51
N SER A 165 11.43 12.78 -4.78
CA SER A 165 12.50 13.71 -5.17
C SER A 165 12.26 15.13 -4.62
N ASN A 166 11.02 15.60 -4.69
CA ASN A 166 10.65 16.91 -4.15
C ASN A 166 10.75 16.98 -2.62
N LEU A 167 10.35 15.92 -1.92
CA LEU A 167 10.45 15.84 -0.45
C LEU A 167 11.91 15.82 0.02
N ILE A 168 12.81 15.16 -0.72
CA ILE A 168 14.23 15.14 -0.41
C ILE A 168 14.85 16.54 -0.61
N ILE A 169 14.54 17.20 -1.74
CA ILE A 169 15.04 18.55 -2.03
C ILE A 169 14.48 19.57 -1.03
N GLY A 170 13.19 19.48 -0.70
CA GLY A 170 12.52 20.37 0.25
C GLY A 170 12.99 20.20 1.70
N GLY A 171 13.39 19.00 2.10
CA GLY A 171 13.92 18.70 3.43
C GLY A 171 15.41 19.03 3.61
N ALA A 172 16.10 19.39 2.55
CA ALA A 172 17.51 19.79 2.59
C ALA A 172 17.73 21.30 2.90
N LYS A 173 16.67 21.99 3.29
CA LYS A 173 16.70 23.37 3.79
C LYS A 173 16.53 23.38 5.32
#